data_821762047e561a0cfc5754e3b9212195
#
_entry.id   821762047e561a0cfc5754e3b9212195
#
_cell.length_a   1.000
_cell.length_b   1.000
_cell.length_c   1.000
_cell.angle_alpha   90.00
_cell.angle_beta   90.00
_cell.angle_gamma   90.00
#
_symmetry.space_group_name_H-M   'P 1'
#
loop_
_entity.id
_entity.type
_entity.pdbx_description
1 polymer ?
#
loop_
_entity_poly.entity_id
_entity_poly.type
_entity_poly.pdbx_seq_one_letter_code
_entity_poly.pdbx_strand_id
1 'polypeptide(L)'
;MTRNFKKAGIISLIVLLFTFLTACGGGNQKTSGGEPKTKEITVGVTSFADTLEPTDKYYSWVITRYGVGENLTRFDEKGDLKPFLAESWEVSEDKLTWTFKIKDNITFSNGNPLTAEAVKKSIERAFEKSKRSEGFFKYKNIEANAQNLKITTVEPVAVLPQILADPLFLIVDTSVNTDEFAQKGPISTGPYIVQEFKAGEHTIVVKNEKYWNGKPLLDKVTFKDINDQNTRALALKSGEIGIAYNLKINNKADFEGMDNIAVQDLKSLRTTFAFMNQNKVLKDKALRQAILKSLDKVSYTQNLLQGAATPGKAPVPPTLDFGFNELVDENSYSPAAAKEILKNAGYIDKNGDGYVEKPDGTPLDLSFVLYTSREELNIYAQAAQANLKEVGIKVTLKPLSYESFLDVHESGDFDLLIWNSLAANTGDPEKYLYENWYSKSKTNHTGFNDPKVDELLDTLSKEFDPDKRRKLTIEIQQLIMNDASTIFFGYETTFLYSDKKIKGLKMFPMDYYWITPEVGLAE
;
A
#
# COMPACT_ATOMS: atom_id res chain seq x y z
N MET A 1 -58.32 30.46 -26.64
CA MET A 1 -59.54 29.98 -25.97
C MET A 1 -59.11 29.56 -24.55
N THR A 2 -59.13 30.49 -23.60
CA THR A 2 -60.24 30.77 -22.64
C THR A 2 -60.70 29.52 -21.89
N ARG A 3 -60.54 29.35 -20.63
CA ARG A 3 -61.17 29.95 -19.43
C ARG A 3 -60.80 29.08 -18.23
N ASN A 4 -60.24 29.60 -17.22
CA ASN A 4 -60.78 30.28 -16.02
C ASN A 4 -61.51 29.40 -15.00
N PHE A 5 -61.05 29.53 -13.76
CA PHE A 5 -61.69 29.87 -12.44
C PHE A 5 -62.12 28.66 -11.59
N LYS A 6 -62.04 28.60 -10.29
CA LYS A 6 -61.97 29.53 -9.13
C LYS A 6 -61.63 28.71 -7.87
N LYS A 7 -60.84 29.23 -6.91
CA LYS A 7 -61.25 29.74 -5.57
C LYS A 7 -62.07 28.76 -4.70
N ALA A 8 -61.90 28.59 -3.44
CA ALA A 8 -61.33 29.25 -2.25
C ALA A 8 -61.74 28.43 -1.00
N GLY A 9 -61.17 28.78 0.14
CA GLY A 9 -61.75 28.49 1.47
C GLY A 9 -60.67 27.95 2.43
N ILE A 10 -59.91 28.65 3.21
CA ILE A 10 -60.14 29.54 4.39
C ILE A 10 -60.58 28.76 5.63
N ILE A 11 -59.66 28.78 6.66
CA ILE A 11 -59.80 28.89 8.12
C ILE A 11 -60.23 27.65 8.90
N SER A 12 -59.38 27.17 9.84
CA SER A 12 -59.62 27.41 11.27
C SER A 12 -58.40 27.06 12.15
N LEU A 13 -57.99 28.04 12.85
CA LEU A 13 -57.08 28.12 13.96
C LEU A 13 -57.80 27.57 15.22
N ILE A 14 -57.21 26.63 15.96
CA ILE A 14 -57.56 26.39 17.36
C ILE A 14 -56.28 26.29 18.17
N VAL A 15 -56.01 27.36 18.90
CA VAL A 15 -55.10 27.47 20.04
C VAL A 15 -55.80 26.84 21.25
N LEU A 16 -55.18 25.88 21.91
CA LEU A 16 -55.56 25.46 23.25
C LEU A 16 -54.36 25.60 24.19
N LEU A 17 -54.35 26.71 24.91
CA LEU A 17 -53.58 26.90 26.15
C LEU A 17 -54.21 26.00 27.23
N PHE A 18 -53.38 25.18 27.88
CA PHE A 18 -53.70 24.71 29.24
C PHE A 18 -52.51 25.01 30.16
N THR A 19 -52.70 25.99 30.97
CA THR A 19 -51.97 26.27 32.22
C THR A 19 -52.43 25.27 33.28
N PHE A 20 -51.51 24.60 33.96
CA PHE A 20 -51.77 24.05 35.28
C PHE A 20 -50.62 24.34 36.24
N LEU A 21 -51.04 24.72 37.38
CA LEU A 21 -50.31 25.28 38.51
C LEU A 21 -49.43 24.25 39.23
N THR A 22 -48.38 24.81 39.79
CA THR A 22 -47.50 24.31 40.86
C THR A 22 -48.16 23.51 41.98
N ALA A 23 -47.50 22.39 42.32
CA ALA A 23 -47.52 21.85 43.68
C ALA A 23 -46.10 21.40 44.05
N CYS A 24 -45.52 22.00 45.07
CA CYS A 24 -44.30 21.59 45.76
C CYS A 24 -44.51 20.26 46.49
N GLY A 25 -43.50 19.39 46.39
CA GLY A 25 -43.41 18.17 47.20
C GLY A 25 -42.13 17.39 46.95
N GLY A 26 -41.16 17.55 47.82
CA GLY A 26 -40.15 16.65 48.33
C GLY A 26 -39.39 15.70 47.41
N GLY A 27 -38.11 15.97 47.24
CA GLY A 27 -36.96 15.07 47.27
C GLY A 27 -36.98 13.75 46.52
N ASN A 28 -36.32 13.71 45.36
CA ASN A 28 -35.35 12.66 45.03
C ASN A 28 -34.54 13.14 43.80
N GLN A 29 -33.27 13.49 44.03
CA GLN A 29 -32.34 13.64 42.95
C GLN A 29 -32.19 12.26 42.26
N LYS A 30 -32.95 12.03 41.19
CA LYS A 30 -32.52 11.06 40.19
C LYS A 30 -31.36 11.69 39.47
N THR A 31 -30.15 11.24 39.79
CA THR A 31 -28.99 11.35 38.92
C THR A 31 -29.43 10.84 37.54
N SER A 32 -29.59 11.76 36.60
CA SER A 32 -29.68 11.43 35.18
C SER A 32 -28.36 10.82 34.79
N GLY A 33 -28.26 9.49 34.88
CA GLY A 33 -27.22 8.74 34.20
C GLY A 33 -27.42 9.00 32.72
N GLY A 34 -26.65 9.92 32.16
CA GLY A 34 -26.55 10.06 30.72
C GLY A 34 -26.15 8.70 30.14
N GLU A 35 -26.84 8.24 29.12
CA GLU A 35 -26.40 7.09 28.37
C GLU A 35 -24.94 7.29 28.00
N PRO A 36 -24.08 6.27 28.18
CA PRO A 36 -22.68 6.40 27.83
C PRO A 36 -22.59 6.78 26.36
N LYS A 37 -21.99 7.94 26.08
CA LYS A 37 -21.76 8.38 24.68
C LYS A 37 -20.98 7.31 23.95
N THR A 38 -21.54 6.80 22.84
CA THR A 38 -20.88 5.87 21.93
C THR A 38 -19.55 6.47 21.46
N LYS A 39 -18.47 5.73 21.66
CA LYS A 39 -17.12 6.13 21.21
C LYS A 39 -16.98 5.77 19.74
N GLU A 40 -17.23 6.70 18.85
CA GLU A 40 -17.20 6.48 17.41
C GLU A 40 -16.36 7.51 16.67
N ILE A 41 -15.74 7.10 15.56
CA ILE A 41 -15.01 7.97 14.65
C ILE A 41 -15.40 7.69 13.19
N THR A 42 -15.22 8.70 12.36
CA THR A 42 -15.33 8.56 10.90
C THR A 42 -13.96 8.76 10.27
N VAL A 43 -13.60 7.87 9.36
CA VAL A 43 -12.33 7.85 8.61
C VAL A 43 -12.62 8.10 7.15
N GLY A 44 -12.06 9.15 6.57
CA GLY A 44 -12.14 9.41 5.13
C GLY A 44 -11.09 8.62 4.38
N VAL A 45 -11.51 7.79 3.44
CA VAL A 45 -10.65 6.94 2.62
C VAL A 45 -10.95 7.13 1.13
N THR A 46 -10.03 6.70 0.29
CA THR A 46 -10.30 6.52 -1.14
C THR A 46 -11.03 5.19 -1.30
N SER A 47 -12.10 5.15 -2.10
CA SER A 47 -12.77 3.89 -2.43
C SER A 47 -11.76 2.93 -3.05
N PHE A 48 -11.61 1.77 -2.44
CA PHE A 48 -10.62 0.78 -2.84
C PHE A 48 -11.24 -0.61 -3.08
N ALA A 49 -12.38 -0.91 -2.42
CA ALA A 49 -12.99 -2.21 -2.47
C ALA A 49 -14.41 -2.16 -3.05
N ASP A 50 -14.65 -2.96 -4.09
CA ASP A 50 -15.98 -3.23 -4.62
C ASP A 50 -16.65 -4.39 -3.87
N THR A 51 -15.89 -5.13 -3.06
CA THR A 51 -16.30 -6.30 -2.28
C THR A 51 -15.40 -6.46 -1.07
N LEU A 52 -15.88 -7.16 -0.03
CA LEU A 52 -15.08 -7.56 1.12
C LEU A 52 -14.64 -9.04 1.08
N GLU A 53 -14.61 -9.65 -0.13
CA GLU A 53 -14.00 -10.96 -0.32
C GLU A 53 -12.47 -10.86 -0.20
N PRO A 54 -11.83 -11.47 0.83
CA PRO A 54 -10.42 -11.24 1.10
C PRO A 54 -9.48 -11.81 0.02
N THR A 55 -9.93 -12.80 -0.71
CA THR A 55 -9.11 -13.47 -1.73
C THR A 55 -9.20 -12.80 -3.12
N ASP A 56 -10.09 -11.82 -3.29
CA ASP A 56 -10.23 -11.09 -4.54
C ASP A 56 -9.30 -9.87 -4.58
N LYS A 57 -8.54 -9.72 -5.65
CA LYS A 57 -7.58 -8.63 -5.89
C LYS A 57 -6.70 -8.34 -4.65
N TYR A 58 -6.79 -7.13 -4.11
CA TYR A 58 -6.08 -6.66 -2.91
C TYR A 58 -7.05 -6.30 -1.76
N TYR A 59 -8.30 -6.81 -1.78
CA TYR A 59 -9.32 -6.37 -0.81
C TYR A 59 -9.06 -6.88 0.61
N SER A 60 -8.25 -7.95 0.77
CA SER A 60 -7.69 -8.33 2.08
C SER A 60 -7.00 -7.18 2.81
N TRP A 61 -6.36 -6.25 2.09
CA TRP A 61 -5.71 -5.08 2.69
C TRP A 61 -6.72 -4.15 3.36
N VAL A 62 -7.90 -3.94 2.73
CA VAL A 62 -8.99 -3.14 3.32
C VAL A 62 -9.46 -3.78 4.62
N ILE A 63 -9.69 -5.09 4.60
CA ILE A 63 -10.18 -5.88 5.73
C ILE A 63 -9.20 -5.82 6.91
N THR A 64 -7.91 -5.94 6.64
CA THR A 64 -6.86 -5.85 7.67
C THR A 64 -6.71 -4.41 8.20
N ARG A 65 -6.73 -3.40 7.31
CA ARG A 65 -6.67 -1.97 7.68
C ARG A 65 -7.82 -1.56 8.59
N TYR A 66 -9.00 -2.13 8.37
CA TYR A 66 -10.19 -1.83 9.14
C TYR A 66 -10.26 -2.60 10.48
N GLY A 67 -9.23 -3.40 10.78
CA GLY A 67 -9.14 -4.15 12.03
C GLY A 67 -10.08 -5.35 12.09
N VAL A 68 -10.53 -5.87 10.94
CA VAL A 68 -11.41 -7.05 10.87
C VAL A 68 -10.60 -8.34 10.74
N GLY A 69 -9.57 -8.34 9.88
CA GLY A 69 -8.74 -9.50 9.60
C GLY A 69 -7.41 -9.49 10.34
N GLU A 70 -6.96 -10.66 10.76
CA GLU A 70 -5.67 -10.87 11.40
C GLU A 70 -4.91 -12.06 10.79
N ASN A 71 -3.59 -12.05 10.94
CA ASN A 71 -2.66 -12.99 10.34
C ASN A 71 -1.93 -13.84 11.40
N LEU A 72 -1.22 -14.89 11.00
CA LEU A 72 -0.42 -15.73 11.92
C LEU A 72 0.70 -14.94 12.57
N THR A 73 1.32 -14.07 11.79
CA THR A 73 2.42 -13.19 12.19
C THR A 73 2.06 -11.75 11.86
N ARG A 74 2.79 -10.80 12.40
CA ARG A 74 2.48 -9.37 12.26
C ARG A 74 3.77 -8.55 12.24
N PHE A 75 3.78 -7.44 11.52
CA PHE A 75 4.85 -6.44 11.61
C PHE A 75 4.55 -5.40 12.68
N ASP A 76 5.58 -4.97 13.41
CA ASP A 76 5.49 -3.83 14.33
C ASP A 76 5.75 -2.49 13.61
N GLU A 77 5.76 -1.38 14.36
CA GLU A 77 5.98 -0.03 13.82
C GLU A 77 7.39 0.19 13.23
N LYS A 78 8.33 -0.73 13.52
CA LYS A 78 9.68 -0.71 12.95
C LYS A 78 9.81 -1.57 11.71
N GLY A 79 8.77 -2.37 11.40
CA GLY A 79 8.80 -3.35 10.33
C GLY A 79 9.39 -4.70 10.74
N ASP A 80 9.60 -4.92 12.05
CA ASP A 80 10.06 -6.21 12.56
C ASP A 80 8.90 -7.21 12.63
N LEU A 81 9.15 -8.45 12.20
CA LEU A 81 8.17 -9.53 12.32
C LEU A 81 8.01 -9.97 13.78
N LYS A 82 6.77 -10.12 14.19
CA LYS A 82 6.39 -10.56 15.55
C LYS A 82 5.41 -11.73 15.51
N PRO A 83 5.41 -12.61 16.50
CA PRO A 83 4.33 -13.56 16.76
C PRO A 83 2.98 -12.84 16.92
N PHE A 84 1.91 -13.42 16.34
CA PHE A 84 0.59 -12.84 16.52
C PHE A 84 -0.46 -13.92 16.79
N LEU A 85 -1.22 -14.45 15.81
CA LEU A 85 -2.08 -15.63 16.04
C LEU A 85 -1.24 -16.89 16.24
N ALA A 86 -0.05 -16.98 15.61
CA ALA A 86 0.96 -17.97 15.97
C ALA A 86 1.78 -17.44 17.15
N GLU A 87 2.05 -18.31 18.12
CA GLU A 87 2.89 -18.05 19.30
C GLU A 87 4.37 -18.08 18.94
N SER A 88 4.73 -19.05 18.06
CA SER A 88 6.10 -19.30 17.61
C SER A 88 6.10 -20.08 16.30
N TRP A 89 7.27 -20.16 15.68
CA TRP A 89 7.49 -20.99 14.51
C TRP A 89 8.93 -21.50 14.47
N GLU A 90 9.11 -22.61 13.76
CA GLU A 90 10.41 -23.22 13.51
C GLU A 90 10.42 -23.86 12.12
N VAL A 91 11.62 -24.03 11.55
CA VAL A 91 11.82 -24.70 10.29
C VAL A 91 12.63 -25.99 10.49
N SER A 92 12.26 -27.04 9.76
CA SER A 92 12.98 -28.31 9.76
C SER A 92 14.43 -28.18 9.26
N GLU A 93 15.27 -29.17 9.54
CA GLU A 93 16.68 -29.17 9.10
C GLU A 93 16.82 -29.12 7.56
N ASP A 94 15.93 -29.78 6.84
CA ASP A 94 15.89 -29.77 5.37
C ASP A 94 15.34 -28.47 4.77
N LYS A 95 14.90 -27.51 5.63
CA LYS A 95 14.36 -26.21 5.25
C LYS A 95 13.06 -26.26 4.42
N LEU A 96 12.37 -27.38 4.39
CA LEU A 96 11.14 -27.55 3.61
C LEU A 96 9.86 -27.47 4.44
N THR A 97 9.92 -27.78 5.75
CA THR A 97 8.74 -27.81 6.61
C THR A 97 8.82 -26.77 7.70
N TRP A 98 7.87 -25.83 7.69
CA TRP A 98 7.66 -24.88 8.76
C TRP A 98 6.57 -25.38 9.70
N THR A 99 6.80 -25.30 11.01
CA THR A 99 5.83 -25.61 12.06
C THR A 99 5.47 -24.33 12.79
N PHE A 100 4.21 -23.97 12.79
CA PHE A 100 3.66 -22.82 13.53
C PHE A 100 2.84 -23.34 14.70
N LYS A 101 3.11 -22.83 15.91
CA LYS A 101 2.29 -23.09 17.09
C LYS A 101 1.21 -22.02 17.21
N ILE A 102 -0.05 -22.38 17.03
CA ILE A 102 -1.19 -21.49 17.14
C ILE A 102 -1.50 -21.24 18.61
N LYS A 103 -1.76 -19.99 19.00
CA LYS A 103 -2.15 -19.64 20.38
C LYS A 103 -3.45 -20.30 20.78
N ASP A 104 -3.51 -20.71 22.05
CA ASP A 104 -4.72 -21.22 22.67
C ASP A 104 -5.73 -20.11 23.00
N ASN A 105 -6.99 -20.48 23.16
CA ASN A 105 -8.08 -19.61 23.65
C ASN A 105 -8.41 -18.40 22.77
N ILE A 106 -8.04 -18.42 21.50
CA ILE A 106 -8.51 -17.46 20.50
C ILE A 106 -9.83 -17.97 19.89
N THR A 107 -10.75 -17.03 19.65
CA THR A 107 -12.00 -17.31 18.92
C THR A 107 -12.14 -16.35 17.75
N PHE A 108 -12.80 -16.81 16.71
CA PHE A 108 -13.36 -15.94 15.68
C PHE A 108 -14.47 -15.05 16.26
N SER A 109 -14.83 -13.99 15.56
CA SER A 109 -15.85 -13.03 16.00
C SER A 109 -17.24 -13.67 16.24
N ASN A 110 -17.54 -14.78 15.59
CA ASN A 110 -18.75 -15.58 15.82
C ASN A 110 -18.68 -16.49 17.06
N GLY A 111 -17.50 -16.62 17.69
CA GLY A 111 -17.26 -17.46 18.87
C GLY A 111 -16.72 -18.85 18.57
N ASN A 112 -16.57 -19.26 17.31
CA ASN A 112 -15.92 -20.51 16.94
C ASN A 112 -14.42 -20.46 17.34
N PRO A 113 -13.84 -21.58 17.83
CA PRO A 113 -12.45 -21.61 18.26
C PRO A 113 -11.50 -21.50 17.07
N LEU A 114 -10.40 -20.73 17.23
CA LEU A 114 -9.28 -20.76 16.32
C LEU A 114 -8.40 -21.99 16.63
N THR A 115 -8.33 -22.91 15.69
CA THR A 115 -7.52 -24.13 15.78
C THR A 115 -6.54 -24.18 14.61
N ALA A 116 -5.50 -25.01 14.71
CA ALA A 116 -4.61 -25.23 13.57
C ALA A 116 -5.33 -25.76 12.33
N GLU A 117 -6.41 -26.55 12.51
CA GLU A 117 -7.26 -27.01 11.40
C GLU A 117 -8.03 -25.86 10.74
N ALA A 118 -8.56 -24.91 11.52
CA ALA A 118 -9.21 -23.73 10.98
C ALA A 118 -8.23 -22.84 10.20
N VAL A 119 -7.00 -22.66 10.72
CA VAL A 119 -5.93 -21.94 10.04
C VAL A 119 -5.53 -22.62 8.73
N LYS A 120 -5.35 -23.95 8.74
CA LYS A 120 -5.10 -24.75 7.54
C LYS A 120 -6.13 -24.47 6.46
N LYS A 121 -7.42 -24.64 6.78
CA LYS A 121 -8.53 -24.43 5.84
C LYS A 121 -8.57 -23.00 5.30
N SER A 122 -8.25 -22.00 6.13
CA SER A 122 -8.18 -20.61 5.71
C SER A 122 -7.06 -20.38 4.69
N ILE A 123 -5.87 -20.95 4.93
CA ILE A 123 -4.74 -20.84 3.99
C ILE A 123 -5.06 -21.59 2.68
N GLU A 124 -5.58 -22.83 2.78
CA GLU A 124 -5.99 -23.61 1.59
C GLU A 124 -7.01 -22.85 0.74
N ARG A 125 -8.00 -22.19 1.39
CA ARG A 125 -8.96 -21.32 0.69
C ARG A 125 -8.28 -20.16 -0.05
N ALA A 126 -7.26 -19.52 0.54
CA ALA A 126 -6.52 -18.45 -0.13
C ALA A 126 -5.83 -18.96 -1.40
N PHE A 127 -5.32 -20.18 -1.41
CA PHE A 127 -4.74 -20.80 -2.61
C PHE A 127 -5.80 -21.23 -3.63
N GLU A 128 -6.94 -21.71 -3.18
CA GLU A 128 -8.04 -22.11 -4.07
C GLU A 128 -8.66 -20.92 -4.80
N LYS A 129 -8.88 -19.80 -4.08
CA LYS A 129 -9.64 -18.66 -4.58
C LYS A 129 -8.77 -17.59 -5.25
N SER A 130 -7.49 -17.45 -4.86
CA SER A 130 -6.63 -16.38 -5.36
C SER A 130 -5.40 -16.91 -6.10
N LYS A 131 -5.31 -16.60 -7.39
CA LYS A 131 -4.09 -16.90 -8.18
C LYS A 131 -2.82 -16.20 -7.67
N ARG A 132 -2.97 -15.14 -6.87
CA ARG A 132 -1.84 -14.41 -6.27
C ARG A 132 -1.08 -15.25 -5.25
N SER A 133 -1.75 -16.21 -4.59
CA SER A 133 -1.14 -17.06 -3.55
C SER A 133 0.07 -17.83 -4.05
N GLU A 134 -0.02 -18.40 -5.26
CA GLU A 134 1.08 -19.14 -5.88
C GLU A 134 2.32 -18.27 -6.18
N GLY A 135 2.14 -16.98 -6.30
CA GLY A 135 3.24 -16.02 -6.48
C GLY A 135 4.01 -15.72 -5.19
N PHE A 136 3.52 -16.18 -4.03
CA PHE A 136 4.23 -16.07 -2.76
C PHE A 136 5.03 -17.32 -2.42
N PHE A 137 4.41 -18.49 -2.50
CA PHE A 137 5.07 -19.77 -2.30
C PHE A 137 4.20 -20.92 -2.86
N LYS A 138 4.80 -22.11 -2.98
CA LYS A 138 4.08 -23.33 -3.33
C LYS A 138 4.25 -24.35 -2.22
N TYR A 139 3.17 -24.99 -1.80
CA TYR A 139 3.23 -26.04 -0.80
C TYR A 139 2.96 -27.42 -1.38
N LYS A 140 3.54 -28.45 -0.76
CA LYS A 140 3.23 -29.88 -1.02
C LYS A 140 2.08 -30.32 -0.15
N ASN A 141 2.08 -29.90 1.12
CA ASN A 141 1.11 -30.33 2.12
C ASN A 141 0.98 -29.29 3.22
N ILE A 142 -0.23 -29.20 3.81
CA ILE A 142 -0.50 -28.46 5.03
C ILE A 142 -1.19 -29.45 6.00
N GLU A 143 -0.60 -29.63 7.17
CA GLU A 143 -1.10 -30.54 8.21
C GLU A 143 -1.42 -29.77 9.49
N ALA A 144 -2.47 -30.18 10.16
CA ALA A 144 -2.85 -29.66 11.47
C ALA A 144 -2.93 -30.80 12.48
N ASN A 145 -2.29 -30.59 13.64
CA ASN A 145 -2.34 -31.52 14.75
C ASN A 145 -2.39 -30.73 16.07
N ALA A 146 -3.52 -30.84 16.78
CA ALA A 146 -3.84 -29.99 17.92
C ALA A 146 -3.69 -28.50 17.55
N GLN A 147 -2.75 -27.77 18.15
CA GLN A 147 -2.46 -26.36 17.85
C GLN A 147 -1.22 -26.17 16.97
N ASN A 148 -0.67 -27.23 16.38
CA ASN A 148 0.47 -27.15 15.48
C ASN A 148 0.01 -27.22 14.03
N LEU A 149 0.39 -26.20 13.26
CA LEU A 149 0.22 -26.14 11.82
C LEU A 149 1.59 -26.41 11.16
N LYS A 150 1.65 -27.42 10.29
CA LYS A 150 2.84 -27.70 9.50
C LYS A 150 2.58 -27.37 8.03
N ILE A 151 3.46 -26.56 7.43
CA ILE A 151 3.42 -26.22 6.01
C ILE A 151 4.71 -26.78 5.38
N THR A 152 4.56 -27.78 4.52
CA THR A 152 5.69 -28.33 3.73
C THR A 152 5.67 -27.70 2.35
N THR A 153 6.71 -26.96 2.01
CA THR A 153 6.86 -26.25 0.74
C THR A 153 7.50 -27.13 -0.33
N VAL A 154 7.31 -26.75 -1.60
CA VAL A 154 7.91 -27.47 -2.75
C VAL A 154 9.43 -27.27 -2.80
N GLU A 155 9.87 -26.08 -2.40
CA GLU A 155 11.26 -25.65 -2.31
C GLU A 155 11.46 -24.85 -1.01
N PRO A 156 12.68 -24.64 -0.53
CA PRO A 156 12.93 -23.81 0.64
C PRO A 156 12.36 -22.39 0.47
N VAL A 157 11.63 -21.90 1.47
CA VAL A 157 11.07 -20.54 1.50
C VAL A 157 11.51 -19.90 2.80
N ALA A 158 12.60 -19.14 2.75
CA ALA A 158 13.23 -18.58 3.95
C ALA A 158 12.35 -17.59 4.70
N VAL A 159 11.49 -16.88 3.98
CA VAL A 159 10.65 -15.79 4.50
C VAL A 159 9.17 -16.19 4.64
N LEU A 160 8.86 -17.49 4.80
CA LEU A 160 7.47 -17.95 4.93
C LEU A 160 6.72 -17.29 6.12
N PRO A 161 7.32 -17.11 7.29
CA PRO A 161 6.66 -16.38 8.38
C PRO A 161 6.29 -14.94 8.01
N GLN A 162 7.14 -14.24 7.27
CA GLN A 162 6.89 -12.90 6.76
C GLN A 162 5.77 -12.89 5.70
N ILE A 163 5.77 -13.87 4.81
CA ILE A 163 4.71 -14.04 3.80
C ILE A 163 3.35 -14.22 4.48
N LEU A 164 3.28 -14.98 5.57
CA LEU A 164 2.03 -15.22 6.30
C LEU A 164 1.54 -13.98 7.09
N ALA A 165 2.30 -12.89 7.11
CA ALA A 165 1.84 -11.58 7.55
C ALA A 165 1.18 -10.75 6.44
N ASP A 166 1.31 -11.15 5.15
CA ASP A 166 0.61 -10.46 4.05
C ASP A 166 -0.90 -10.63 4.22
N PRO A 167 -1.70 -9.57 4.07
CA PRO A 167 -3.15 -9.62 4.22
C PRO A 167 -3.86 -10.70 3.39
N LEU A 168 -3.30 -11.15 2.27
CA LEU A 168 -3.87 -12.26 1.50
C LEU A 168 -4.06 -13.53 2.34
N PHE A 169 -3.18 -13.75 3.33
CA PHE A 169 -3.21 -14.89 4.23
C PHE A 169 -3.85 -14.58 5.59
N LEU A 170 -4.71 -13.54 5.66
CA LEU A 170 -5.51 -13.30 6.86
C LEU A 170 -6.39 -14.53 7.18
N ILE A 171 -6.56 -14.81 8.46
CA ILE A 171 -7.25 -16.03 8.89
C ILE A 171 -8.74 -15.78 9.00
N VAL A 172 -9.52 -16.59 8.30
CA VAL A 172 -10.99 -16.53 8.28
C VAL A 172 -11.60 -17.85 8.72
N ASP A 173 -12.79 -17.80 9.31
CA ASP A 173 -13.59 -18.99 9.62
C ASP A 173 -14.25 -19.53 8.35
N THR A 174 -13.76 -20.65 7.85
CA THR A 174 -14.30 -21.33 6.66
C THR A 174 -15.43 -22.32 6.99
N SER A 175 -15.80 -22.47 8.25
CA SER A 175 -16.93 -23.33 8.65
C SER A 175 -18.31 -22.69 8.42
N VAL A 176 -18.32 -21.40 8.07
CA VAL A 176 -19.51 -20.61 7.74
C VAL A 176 -19.73 -20.52 6.22
N ASN A 177 -20.84 -19.93 5.80
CA ASN A 177 -21.05 -19.62 4.38
C ASN A 177 -20.11 -18.50 3.93
N THR A 178 -19.01 -18.86 3.28
CA THR A 178 -17.99 -17.90 2.81
C THR A 178 -18.41 -17.08 1.58
N ASP A 179 -19.49 -17.44 0.89
CA ASP A 179 -20.00 -16.66 -0.27
C ASP A 179 -20.59 -15.32 0.19
N GLU A 180 -20.92 -15.20 1.47
CA GLU A 180 -21.40 -13.95 2.06
C GLU A 180 -20.27 -12.93 2.36
N PHE A 181 -19.02 -13.35 2.34
CA PHE A 181 -17.87 -12.47 2.66
C PHE A 181 -17.81 -11.26 1.74
N ALA A 182 -18.19 -11.43 0.48
CA ALA A 182 -18.21 -10.34 -0.48
C ALA A 182 -19.01 -9.11 -0.02
N GLN A 183 -20.09 -9.32 0.72
CA GLN A 183 -21.00 -8.25 1.13
C GLN A 183 -21.04 -8.00 2.64
N LYS A 184 -20.74 -9.01 3.45
CA LYS A 184 -20.80 -8.92 4.91
C LYS A 184 -19.42 -8.83 5.57
N GLY A 185 -18.35 -8.98 4.78
CA GLY A 185 -17.00 -9.15 5.31
C GLY A 185 -16.76 -10.54 5.89
N PRO A 186 -15.50 -10.95 6.05
CA PRO A 186 -15.15 -12.25 6.59
C PRO A 186 -15.39 -12.33 8.10
N ILE A 187 -15.72 -13.52 8.57
CA ILE A 187 -15.62 -13.87 9.99
C ILE A 187 -14.15 -14.14 10.29
N SER A 188 -13.52 -13.27 11.07
CA SER A 188 -12.11 -13.34 11.42
C SER A 188 -11.91 -13.10 12.92
N THR A 189 -10.67 -12.92 13.37
CA THR A 189 -10.29 -12.80 14.79
C THR A 189 -10.10 -11.37 15.25
N GLY A 190 -10.25 -10.38 14.38
CA GLY A 190 -9.90 -8.99 14.62
C GLY A 190 -10.71 -8.26 15.69
N PRO A 191 -10.21 -7.07 16.12
CA PRO A 191 -10.86 -6.22 17.13
C PRO A 191 -12.20 -5.63 16.69
N TYR A 192 -12.49 -5.65 15.39
CA TYR A 192 -13.73 -5.10 14.83
C TYR A 192 -14.40 -6.13 13.91
N ILE A 193 -15.73 -5.96 13.76
CA ILE A 193 -16.62 -6.80 12.95
C ILE A 193 -17.35 -5.90 11.95
N VAL A 194 -17.46 -6.31 10.70
CA VAL A 194 -18.25 -5.57 9.71
C VAL A 194 -19.72 -5.60 10.10
N GLN A 195 -20.31 -4.42 10.27
CA GLN A 195 -21.74 -4.23 10.50
C GLN A 195 -22.47 -3.92 9.19
N GLU A 196 -21.88 -3.09 8.35
CA GLU A 196 -22.46 -2.66 7.08
C GLU A 196 -21.37 -2.40 6.05
N PHE A 197 -21.60 -2.79 4.80
CA PHE A 197 -20.77 -2.47 3.66
C PHE A 197 -21.62 -2.02 2.49
N LYS A 198 -21.29 -0.87 1.94
CA LYS A 198 -21.85 -0.34 0.70
C LYS A 198 -20.70 0.10 -0.20
N ALA A 199 -20.47 -0.65 -1.26
CA ALA A 199 -19.41 -0.38 -2.22
C ALA A 199 -19.49 1.06 -2.77
N GLY A 200 -18.37 1.80 -2.72
CA GLY A 200 -18.29 3.18 -3.18
C GLY A 200 -18.94 4.22 -2.27
N GLU A 201 -19.48 3.82 -1.10
CA GLU A 201 -20.06 4.73 -0.13
C GLU A 201 -19.34 4.65 1.23
N HIS A 202 -19.44 3.47 1.90
CA HIS A 202 -18.85 3.31 3.22
C HIS A 202 -18.73 1.84 3.67
N THR A 203 -17.89 1.65 4.67
CA THR A 203 -17.87 0.43 5.51
C THR A 203 -18.00 0.83 6.97
N ILE A 204 -18.93 0.23 7.70
CA ILE A 204 -19.10 0.41 9.14
C ILE A 204 -18.62 -0.84 9.84
N VAL A 205 -17.71 -0.67 10.80
CA VAL A 205 -17.27 -1.75 11.68
C VAL A 205 -17.61 -1.41 13.12
N VAL A 206 -17.96 -2.43 13.89
CA VAL A 206 -18.28 -2.32 15.33
C VAL A 206 -17.33 -3.18 16.14
N LYS A 207 -17.17 -2.82 17.39
CA LYS A 207 -16.30 -3.49 18.34
C LYS A 207 -16.62 -5.00 18.45
N ASN A 208 -15.60 -5.82 18.40
CA ASN A 208 -15.67 -7.24 18.78
C ASN A 208 -15.53 -7.36 20.30
N GLU A 209 -16.65 -7.56 21.00
CA GLU A 209 -16.67 -7.68 22.48
C GLU A 209 -15.90 -8.92 22.98
N LYS A 210 -15.64 -9.89 22.09
CA LYS A 210 -14.91 -11.13 22.39
C LYS A 210 -13.47 -11.10 21.89
N TYR A 211 -12.96 -9.91 21.55
CA TYR A 211 -11.60 -9.80 21.02
C TYR A 211 -10.57 -10.37 22.01
N TRP A 212 -9.73 -11.24 21.51
CA TRP A 212 -8.80 -12.04 22.32
C TRP A 212 -7.59 -11.24 22.85
N ASN A 213 -7.21 -10.16 22.16
CA ASN A 213 -5.99 -9.38 22.48
C ASN A 213 -6.32 -7.99 23.01
N GLY A 214 -7.04 -7.93 24.12
CA GLY A 214 -7.41 -6.69 24.79
C GLY A 214 -8.83 -6.22 24.46
N LYS A 215 -9.16 -5.00 24.88
CA LYS A 215 -10.47 -4.40 24.66
C LYS A 215 -10.35 -3.25 23.67
N PRO A 216 -11.00 -3.30 22.50
CA PRO A 216 -11.04 -2.18 21.57
C PRO A 216 -11.66 -0.95 22.23
N LEU A 217 -11.04 0.22 22.03
CA LEU A 217 -11.43 1.46 22.70
C LEU A 217 -12.58 2.19 22.01
N LEU A 218 -12.79 1.97 20.71
CA LEU A 218 -13.89 2.51 19.94
C LEU A 218 -15.03 1.49 19.85
N ASP A 219 -16.25 1.97 19.95
CA ASP A 219 -17.44 1.13 19.80
C ASP A 219 -17.80 0.96 18.32
N LYS A 220 -17.53 1.99 17.49
CA LYS A 220 -17.84 1.98 16.06
C LYS A 220 -16.83 2.83 15.27
N VAL A 221 -16.47 2.36 14.06
CA VAL A 221 -15.70 3.12 13.08
C VAL A 221 -16.43 3.11 11.74
N THR A 222 -16.63 4.29 11.15
CA THR A 222 -17.19 4.44 9.80
C THR A 222 -16.08 4.84 8.85
N PHE A 223 -15.75 3.98 7.88
CA PHE A 223 -14.87 4.32 6.77
C PHE A 223 -15.72 4.86 5.63
N LYS A 224 -15.57 6.15 5.33
CA LYS A 224 -16.36 6.86 4.33
C LYS A 224 -15.55 7.03 3.06
N ASP A 225 -16.09 6.60 1.93
CA ASP A 225 -15.44 6.72 0.63
C ASP A 225 -15.55 8.17 0.13
N ILE A 226 -14.42 8.88 0.14
CA ILE A 226 -14.28 10.26 -0.34
C ILE A 226 -13.11 10.27 -1.31
N ASN A 227 -13.37 10.00 -2.59
CA ASN A 227 -12.33 9.78 -3.60
C ASN A 227 -11.53 11.06 -3.91
N ASP A 228 -12.18 12.22 -3.98
CA ASP A 228 -11.49 13.49 -4.18
C ASP A 228 -10.73 13.91 -2.92
N GLN A 229 -9.42 14.13 -3.06
CA GLN A 229 -8.54 14.45 -1.94
C GLN A 229 -8.82 15.82 -1.32
N ASN A 230 -9.23 16.82 -2.11
CA ASN A 230 -9.55 18.14 -1.61
C ASN A 230 -10.85 18.08 -0.77
N THR A 231 -11.84 17.34 -1.26
CA THR A 231 -13.09 17.07 -0.51
C THR A 231 -12.78 16.35 0.80
N ARG A 232 -11.87 15.37 0.79
CA ARG A 232 -11.44 14.64 2.00
C ARG A 232 -10.72 15.56 2.98
N ALA A 233 -9.85 16.47 2.50
CA ALA A 233 -9.21 17.49 3.33
C ALA A 233 -10.22 18.46 3.95
N LEU A 234 -11.21 18.92 3.18
CA LEU A 234 -12.28 19.80 3.68
C LEU A 234 -13.15 19.09 4.72
N ALA A 235 -13.47 17.81 4.52
CA ALA A 235 -14.22 17.00 5.49
C ALA A 235 -13.48 16.87 6.83
N LEU A 236 -12.15 16.72 6.81
CA LEU A 236 -11.35 16.75 8.04
C LEU A 236 -11.34 18.12 8.70
N LYS A 237 -11.19 19.21 7.92
CA LYS A 237 -11.23 20.60 8.45
C LYS A 237 -12.55 20.94 9.11
N SER A 238 -13.66 20.47 8.55
CA SER A 238 -15.01 20.69 9.09
C SER A 238 -15.35 19.81 10.29
N GLY A 239 -14.55 18.77 10.56
CA GLY A 239 -14.84 17.77 11.59
C GLY A 239 -15.87 16.71 11.16
N GLU A 240 -16.24 16.64 9.89
CA GLU A 240 -17.10 15.58 9.34
C GLU A 240 -16.41 14.21 9.41
N ILE A 241 -15.10 14.18 9.22
CA ILE A 241 -14.26 13.02 9.46
C ILE A 241 -13.21 13.34 10.52
N GLY A 242 -12.79 12.33 11.27
CA GLY A 242 -11.75 12.46 12.29
C GLY A 242 -10.35 12.08 11.79
N ILE A 243 -10.26 11.28 10.72
CA ILE A 243 -9.00 10.84 10.12
C ILE A 243 -9.12 10.96 8.60
N ALA A 244 -8.07 11.44 7.94
CA ALA A 244 -7.97 11.44 6.48
C ALA A 244 -6.70 10.71 6.04
N TYR A 245 -6.87 9.67 5.22
CA TYR A 245 -5.80 8.94 4.58
C TYR A 245 -5.55 9.44 3.14
N ASN A 246 -4.30 9.31 2.67
CA ASN A 246 -3.89 9.62 1.29
C ASN A 246 -4.28 11.03 0.83
N LEU A 247 -4.01 12.04 1.65
CA LEU A 247 -4.09 13.42 1.20
C LEU A 247 -2.90 13.78 0.33
N LYS A 248 -3.09 14.74 -0.57
CA LYS A 248 -2.02 15.28 -1.39
C LYS A 248 -0.94 15.94 -0.53
N ILE A 249 0.27 15.91 -1.03
CA ILE A 249 1.43 16.57 -0.47
C ILE A 249 1.15 18.05 -0.18
N ASN A 250 0.53 18.75 -1.11
CA ASN A 250 0.17 20.16 -1.00
C ASN A 250 -0.84 20.44 0.13
N ASN A 251 -1.56 19.43 0.60
CA ASN A 251 -2.50 19.61 1.70
C ASN A 251 -1.83 19.87 3.05
N LYS A 252 -0.51 19.66 3.20
CA LYS A 252 0.17 19.98 4.46
C LYS A 252 0.03 21.47 4.81
N ALA A 253 0.24 22.35 3.82
CA ALA A 253 0.04 23.79 3.99
C ALA A 253 -1.42 24.16 4.37
N ASP A 254 -2.38 23.37 3.93
CA ASP A 254 -3.79 23.55 4.25
C ASP A 254 -4.15 23.38 5.73
N PHE A 255 -3.32 22.69 6.48
CA PHE A 255 -3.51 22.39 7.91
C PHE A 255 -2.54 23.17 8.81
N GLU A 256 -1.67 24.01 8.25
CA GLU A 256 -0.82 24.90 9.04
C GLU A 256 -1.66 25.86 9.89
N GLY A 257 -1.33 25.95 11.19
CA GLY A 257 -2.07 26.78 12.15
C GLY A 257 -3.37 26.15 12.68
N MET A 258 -3.73 24.95 12.29
CA MET A 258 -4.88 24.23 12.85
C MET A 258 -4.47 23.44 14.10
N ASP A 259 -4.68 24.04 15.28
CA ASP A 259 -4.28 23.43 16.56
C ASP A 259 -4.98 22.13 16.91
N ASN A 260 -6.12 21.84 16.29
CA ASN A 260 -6.91 20.63 16.52
C ASN A 260 -6.51 19.46 15.61
N ILE A 261 -5.66 19.66 14.60
CA ILE A 261 -5.21 18.62 13.68
C ILE A 261 -3.79 18.18 14.02
N ALA A 262 -3.58 16.87 14.09
CA ALA A 262 -2.28 16.23 14.15
C ALA A 262 -1.88 15.71 12.76
N VAL A 263 -0.62 15.89 12.40
CA VAL A 263 -0.03 15.33 11.18
C VAL A 263 1.09 14.39 11.62
N GLN A 264 0.98 13.15 11.22
CA GLN A 264 2.04 12.15 11.37
C GLN A 264 2.61 11.83 10.00
N ASP A 265 3.89 11.56 9.92
CA ASP A 265 4.54 11.12 8.70
C ASP A 265 5.36 9.85 8.93
N LEU A 266 5.44 9.03 7.91
CA LEU A 266 6.22 7.80 7.89
C LEU A 266 6.93 7.66 6.55
N LYS A 267 8.23 7.46 6.57
CA LYS A 267 8.97 7.01 5.39
C LYS A 267 8.52 5.59 5.05
N SER A 268 7.79 5.47 3.95
CA SER A 268 7.19 4.20 3.57
C SER A 268 8.21 3.28 2.87
N LEU A 269 7.80 2.05 2.62
CA LEU A 269 8.54 1.10 1.78
C LEU A 269 8.27 1.30 0.29
N ARG A 270 7.58 2.37 -0.07
CA ARG A 270 7.15 2.61 -1.44
C ARG A 270 8.23 3.31 -2.24
N THR A 271 8.68 2.64 -3.29
CA THR A 271 9.64 3.17 -4.27
C THR A 271 8.89 3.58 -5.54
N THR A 272 9.13 4.82 -5.99
CA THR A 272 8.74 5.27 -7.32
C THR A 272 9.94 5.17 -8.24
N PHE A 273 9.80 4.41 -9.32
CA PHE A 273 10.86 4.12 -10.27
C PHE A 273 10.32 4.03 -11.70
N ALA A 274 11.19 4.13 -12.70
CA ALA A 274 10.82 3.85 -14.08
C ALA A 274 11.73 2.81 -14.69
N PHE A 275 11.13 1.84 -15.34
CA PHE A 275 11.82 0.89 -16.18
C PHE A 275 12.30 1.54 -17.47
N MET A 276 13.48 1.16 -17.92
CA MET A 276 14.02 1.45 -19.23
C MET A 276 14.03 0.18 -20.09
N ASN A 277 13.21 0.15 -21.14
CA ASN A 277 13.01 -1.06 -21.95
C ASN A 277 14.22 -1.36 -22.84
N GLN A 278 14.99 -2.34 -22.45
CA GLN A 278 16.22 -2.77 -23.15
C GLN A 278 15.94 -3.61 -24.42
N ASN A 279 14.70 -3.95 -24.71
CA ASN A 279 14.33 -4.63 -25.97
C ASN A 279 14.29 -3.67 -27.17
N LYS A 280 14.35 -2.34 -26.91
CA LYS A 280 14.29 -1.26 -27.89
C LYS A 280 15.58 -0.43 -27.92
N VAL A 281 15.50 0.84 -28.20
CA VAL A 281 16.67 1.75 -28.27
C VAL A 281 17.43 1.83 -26.95
N LEU A 282 16.77 1.64 -25.82
CA LEU A 282 17.38 1.64 -24.49
C LEU A 282 18.20 0.36 -24.16
N LYS A 283 18.43 -0.53 -25.14
CA LYS A 283 19.50 -1.54 -25.04
C LYS A 283 20.89 -0.92 -24.94
N ASP A 284 21.06 0.30 -25.46
CA ASP A 284 22.30 1.06 -25.37
C ASP A 284 22.50 1.59 -23.94
N LYS A 285 23.48 1.01 -23.23
CA LYS A 285 23.80 1.40 -21.85
C LYS A 285 24.26 2.84 -21.74
N ALA A 286 24.96 3.37 -22.73
CA ALA A 286 25.40 4.76 -22.72
C ALA A 286 24.20 5.72 -22.72
N LEU A 287 23.16 5.41 -23.50
CA LEU A 287 21.93 6.20 -23.49
C LEU A 287 21.22 6.12 -22.13
N ARG A 288 21.16 4.93 -21.51
CA ARG A 288 20.58 4.77 -20.16
C ARG A 288 21.35 5.57 -19.10
N GLN A 289 22.69 5.54 -19.14
CA GLN A 289 23.54 6.31 -18.22
C GLN A 289 23.37 7.82 -18.43
N ALA A 290 23.26 8.27 -19.67
CA ALA A 290 23.00 9.68 -19.97
C ALA A 290 21.62 10.10 -19.42
N ILE A 291 20.59 9.29 -19.57
CA ILE A 291 19.27 9.52 -18.97
C ILE A 291 19.41 9.69 -17.46
N LEU A 292 20.01 8.73 -16.75
CA LEU A 292 20.15 8.79 -15.29
C LEU A 292 20.89 10.03 -14.81
N LYS A 293 21.99 10.39 -15.48
CA LYS A 293 22.79 11.58 -15.14
C LYS A 293 22.09 12.91 -15.46
N SER A 294 21.03 12.90 -16.23
CA SER A 294 20.24 14.09 -16.55
C SER A 294 19.21 14.45 -15.49
N LEU A 295 18.88 13.56 -14.56
CA LEU A 295 17.71 13.70 -13.68
C LEU A 295 18.08 14.29 -12.31
N ASP A 296 17.60 15.50 -12.00
CA ASP A 296 17.76 16.14 -10.70
C ASP A 296 16.72 15.64 -9.69
N LYS A 297 16.91 14.41 -9.22
CA LYS A 297 15.99 13.75 -8.27
C LYS A 297 15.90 14.47 -6.92
N VAL A 298 16.94 15.22 -6.54
CA VAL A 298 16.92 16.04 -5.33
C VAL A 298 15.92 17.19 -5.49
N SER A 299 15.99 17.91 -6.61
CA SER A 299 15.04 18.99 -6.90
C SER A 299 13.61 18.45 -7.00
N TYR A 300 13.40 17.28 -7.61
CA TYR A 300 12.08 16.68 -7.71
C TYR A 300 11.45 16.42 -6.33
N THR A 301 12.21 15.82 -5.42
CA THR A 301 11.69 15.44 -4.10
C THR A 301 11.60 16.62 -3.14
N GLN A 302 12.57 17.54 -3.14
CA GLN A 302 12.60 18.65 -2.19
C GLN A 302 11.76 19.85 -2.64
N ASN A 303 11.79 20.18 -3.94
CA ASN A 303 11.11 21.37 -4.44
C ASN A 303 9.72 21.05 -5.01
N LEU A 304 9.60 20.09 -5.94
CA LEU A 304 8.33 19.79 -6.59
C LEU A 304 7.40 19.00 -5.68
N LEU A 305 7.94 18.03 -4.95
CA LEU A 305 7.19 17.23 -3.98
C LEU A 305 7.29 17.77 -2.54
N GLN A 306 7.86 18.97 -2.34
CA GLN A 306 7.90 19.67 -1.06
C GLN A 306 8.40 18.81 0.13
N GLY A 307 9.36 17.91 -0.13
CA GLY A 307 9.94 17.02 0.87
C GLY A 307 9.10 15.76 1.19
N ALA A 308 8.02 15.50 0.46
CA ALA A 308 7.21 14.31 0.69
C ALA A 308 7.77 13.02 0.05
N ALA A 309 8.98 13.07 -0.43
CA ALA A 309 9.76 11.90 -0.81
C ALA A 309 11.24 12.12 -0.51
N THR A 310 11.98 11.03 -0.35
CA THR A 310 13.44 11.03 -0.30
C THR A 310 13.99 10.72 -1.69
N PRO A 311 15.08 11.37 -2.17
CA PRO A 311 15.65 11.08 -3.49
C PRO A 311 16.03 9.59 -3.64
N GLY A 312 15.60 9.00 -4.75
CA GLY A 312 15.87 7.60 -5.06
C GLY A 312 17.26 7.37 -5.66
N LYS A 313 17.91 6.25 -5.30
CA LYS A 313 19.14 5.78 -5.95
C LYS A 313 19.17 4.29 -6.21
N ALA A 314 18.43 3.49 -5.44
CA ALA A 314 18.48 2.03 -5.41
C ALA A 314 17.08 1.42 -5.40
N PRO A 315 16.94 0.12 -5.70
CA PRO A 315 15.66 -0.59 -5.64
C PRO A 315 14.96 -0.49 -4.28
N VAL A 316 15.68 -0.74 -3.19
CA VAL A 316 15.12 -0.82 -1.83
C VAL A 316 15.32 0.49 -1.09
N PRO A 317 14.26 1.07 -0.47
CA PRO A 317 14.35 2.32 0.27
C PRO A 317 15.15 2.16 1.58
N PRO A 318 15.66 3.28 2.14
CA PRO A 318 16.43 3.26 3.38
C PRO A 318 15.61 2.94 4.65
N THR A 319 14.30 2.74 4.53
CA THR A 319 13.39 2.47 5.64
C THR A 319 13.69 1.14 6.34
N LEU A 320 14.16 0.15 5.57
CA LEU A 320 14.68 -1.11 6.10
C LEU A 320 16.17 -1.23 5.81
N ASP A 321 16.89 -1.93 6.69
CA ASP A 321 18.35 -2.08 6.54
C ASP A 321 18.75 -3.17 5.54
N PHE A 322 18.70 -2.82 4.26
CA PHE A 322 19.26 -3.62 3.18
C PHE A 322 20.40 -2.88 2.46
N GLY A 323 21.24 -2.17 3.24
CA GLY A 323 22.52 -1.63 2.79
C GLY A 323 22.44 -0.36 1.97
N PHE A 324 21.34 0.42 2.03
CA PHE A 324 21.16 1.62 1.24
C PHE A 324 22.38 2.56 1.28
N ASN A 325 22.99 2.75 2.46
CA ASN A 325 24.15 3.65 2.65
C ASN A 325 25.47 3.05 2.12
N GLU A 326 25.52 1.75 1.87
CA GLU A 326 26.69 1.04 1.34
C GLU A 326 26.73 1.04 -0.20
N LEU A 327 25.60 1.31 -0.84
CA LEU A 327 25.48 1.34 -2.30
C LEU A 327 26.12 2.60 -2.90
N VAL A 328 26.82 2.43 -4.01
CA VAL A 328 27.48 3.50 -4.75
C VAL A 328 26.68 3.87 -5.99
N ASP A 329 26.27 5.14 -6.11
CA ASP A 329 25.59 5.67 -7.30
C ASP A 329 26.59 6.32 -8.26
N GLU A 330 27.00 5.60 -9.29
CA GLU A 330 27.87 6.10 -10.36
C GLU A 330 27.13 7.01 -11.36
N ASN A 331 25.79 7.03 -11.32
CA ASN A 331 24.93 7.75 -12.23
C ASN A 331 24.27 8.98 -11.60
N SER A 332 24.93 9.58 -10.62
CA SER A 332 24.48 10.82 -9.98
C SER A 332 24.32 11.98 -10.99
N TYR A 333 23.43 12.92 -10.66
CA TYR A 333 23.07 14.07 -11.50
C TYR A 333 24.28 14.86 -11.99
N SER A 334 24.46 14.91 -13.30
CA SER A 334 25.50 15.66 -14.01
C SER A 334 25.10 15.84 -15.48
N PRO A 335 24.33 16.87 -15.83
CA PRO A 335 23.90 17.12 -17.22
C PRO A 335 25.07 17.28 -18.19
N ALA A 336 26.18 17.84 -17.73
CA ALA A 336 27.38 17.99 -18.55
C ALA A 336 27.97 16.61 -18.94
N ALA A 337 28.07 15.69 -17.96
CA ALA A 337 28.52 14.32 -18.23
C ALA A 337 27.52 13.56 -19.12
N ALA A 338 26.22 13.80 -18.94
CA ALA A 338 25.20 13.21 -19.80
C ALA A 338 25.37 13.62 -21.27
N LYS A 339 25.58 14.90 -21.54
CA LYS A 339 25.84 15.40 -22.90
C LYS A 339 27.12 14.82 -23.51
N GLU A 340 28.17 14.66 -22.70
CA GLU A 340 29.41 14.03 -23.14
C GLU A 340 29.23 12.57 -23.50
N ILE A 341 28.52 11.81 -22.66
CA ILE A 341 28.19 10.40 -22.93
C ILE A 341 27.39 10.27 -24.23
N LEU A 342 26.34 11.10 -24.41
CA LEU A 342 25.51 11.08 -25.63
C LEU A 342 26.38 11.34 -26.87
N LYS A 343 27.22 12.37 -26.83
CA LYS A 343 28.13 12.73 -27.94
C LYS A 343 29.07 11.57 -28.27
N ASN A 344 29.71 10.98 -27.26
CA ASN A 344 30.66 9.87 -27.43
C ASN A 344 30.00 8.62 -27.97
N ALA A 345 28.73 8.39 -27.66
CA ALA A 345 27.91 7.28 -28.18
C ALA A 345 27.26 7.58 -29.54
N GLY A 346 27.51 8.78 -30.12
CA GLY A 346 27.03 9.16 -31.46
C GLY A 346 25.60 9.73 -31.49
N TYR A 347 25.02 10.05 -30.33
CA TYR A 347 23.76 10.79 -30.23
C TYR A 347 24.07 12.29 -30.37
N ILE A 348 23.76 12.85 -31.52
CA ILE A 348 24.14 14.23 -31.91
C ILE A 348 22.95 14.90 -32.58
N ASP A 349 22.68 16.16 -32.22
CA ASP A 349 21.72 16.99 -32.93
C ASP A 349 22.33 17.39 -34.29
N LYS A 350 21.89 16.74 -35.37
CA LYS A 350 22.39 16.93 -36.73
C LYS A 350 21.57 17.92 -37.51
N ASN A 351 20.30 18.09 -37.17
CA ASN A 351 19.36 18.94 -37.89
C ASN A 351 19.17 20.33 -37.25
N GLY A 352 19.67 20.52 -36.01
CA GLY A 352 19.65 21.80 -35.28
C GLY A 352 18.29 22.10 -34.61
N ASP A 353 17.45 21.10 -34.38
CA ASP A 353 16.14 21.29 -33.74
C ASP A 353 16.19 21.24 -32.20
N GLY A 354 17.38 21.00 -31.63
CA GLY A 354 17.62 20.93 -30.21
C GLY A 354 17.48 19.52 -29.62
N TYR A 355 17.23 18.52 -30.46
CA TYR A 355 17.16 17.11 -30.04
C TYR A 355 18.21 16.25 -30.77
N VAL A 356 18.72 15.27 -30.08
CA VAL A 356 19.73 14.37 -30.65
C VAL A 356 19.06 13.28 -31.51
N GLU A 357 19.69 12.93 -32.63
CA GLU A 357 19.40 11.75 -33.39
C GLU A 357 20.19 10.55 -32.85
N LYS A 358 19.69 9.34 -33.15
CA LYS A 358 20.41 8.10 -32.95
C LYS A 358 21.66 8.03 -33.83
N PRO A 359 22.64 7.17 -33.51
CA PRO A 359 23.85 7.03 -34.33
C PRO A 359 23.58 6.76 -35.81
N ASP A 360 22.47 6.08 -36.14
CA ASP A 360 22.02 5.83 -37.52
C ASP A 360 21.38 7.03 -38.21
N GLY A 361 21.23 8.15 -37.51
CA GLY A 361 20.66 9.41 -38.01
C GLY A 361 19.13 9.47 -37.93
N THR A 362 18.46 8.47 -37.38
CA THR A 362 17.00 8.53 -37.15
C THR A 362 16.64 9.28 -35.88
N PRO A 363 15.47 9.93 -35.81
CA PRO A 363 15.05 10.67 -34.62
C PRO A 363 15.02 9.79 -33.35
N LEU A 364 15.43 10.37 -32.22
CA LEU A 364 15.26 9.79 -30.90
C LEU A 364 14.05 10.44 -30.21
N ASP A 365 12.94 9.71 -30.10
CA ASP A 365 11.76 10.13 -29.34
C ASP A 365 11.35 8.97 -28.43
N LEU A 366 11.48 9.16 -27.11
CA LEU A 366 11.19 8.13 -26.13
C LEU A 366 9.75 8.28 -25.63
N SER A 367 8.97 7.22 -25.70
CA SER A 367 7.68 7.16 -25.04
C SER A 367 7.85 6.96 -23.54
N PHE A 368 7.19 7.79 -22.71
CA PHE A 368 7.19 7.65 -21.28
C PHE A 368 5.77 7.43 -20.76
N VAL A 369 5.46 6.19 -20.42
CA VAL A 369 4.15 5.72 -20.00
C VAL A 369 3.98 5.89 -18.49
N LEU A 370 2.83 6.43 -18.07
CA LEU A 370 2.46 6.61 -16.67
C LEU A 370 0.96 6.40 -16.48
N TYR A 371 0.53 6.02 -15.28
CA TYR A 371 -0.88 5.99 -14.91
C TYR A 371 -1.26 7.19 -14.06
N THR A 372 -2.52 7.67 -14.23
CA THR A 372 -2.95 8.98 -13.72
C THR A 372 -3.54 8.97 -12.32
N SER A 373 -3.77 7.78 -11.73
CA SER A 373 -4.38 7.67 -10.39
C SER A 373 -3.46 8.09 -9.24
N ARG A 374 -2.17 8.41 -9.55
CA ARG A 374 -1.18 8.92 -8.60
C ARG A 374 -0.54 10.20 -9.15
N GLU A 375 -0.71 11.28 -8.41
CA GLU A 375 -0.23 12.61 -8.83
C GLU A 375 1.30 12.71 -8.90
N GLU A 376 1.99 12.09 -7.95
CA GLU A 376 3.45 12.10 -7.90
C GLU A 376 4.10 11.54 -9.16
N LEU A 377 3.47 10.57 -9.83
CA LEU A 377 4.00 10.01 -11.08
C LEU A 377 4.00 11.05 -12.20
N ASN A 378 2.95 11.88 -12.28
CA ASN A 378 2.89 12.99 -13.22
C ASN A 378 4.00 14.01 -12.97
N ILE A 379 4.23 14.37 -11.70
CA ILE A 379 5.26 15.33 -11.30
C ILE A 379 6.64 14.82 -11.70
N TYR A 380 6.96 13.58 -11.37
CA TYR A 380 8.23 12.95 -11.75
C TYR A 380 8.41 12.87 -13.28
N ALA A 381 7.37 12.44 -14.00
CA ALA A 381 7.45 12.28 -15.45
C ALA A 381 7.65 13.62 -16.17
N GLN A 382 6.94 14.68 -15.77
CA GLN A 382 7.09 16.02 -16.35
C GLN A 382 8.45 16.63 -16.01
N ALA A 383 8.94 16.48 -14.78
CA ALA A 383 10.25 16.95 -14.38
C ALA A 383 11.37 16.21 -15.13
N ALA A 384 11.26 14.89 -15.30
CA ALA A 384 12.19 14.11 -16.09
C ALA A 384 12.18 14.54 -17.57
N GLN A 385 10.99 14.74 -18.16
CA GLN A 385 10.87 15.25 -19.54
C GLN A 385 11.60 16.59 -19.71
N ALA A 386 11.45 17.51 -18.75
CA ALA A 386 12.12 18.81 -18.78
C ALA A 386 13.66 18.66 -18.72
N ASN A 387 14.18 17.86 -17.78
CA ASN A 387 15.63 17.64 -17.68
C ASN A 387 16.21 16.88 -18.88
N LEU A 388 15.49 15.92 -19.44
CA LEU A 388 15.93 15.18 -20.64
C LEU A 388 15.99 16.10 -21.87
N LYS A 389 15.04 17.04 -22.00
CA LYS A 389 15.09 18.08 -23.03
C LYS A 389 16.34 18.95 -22.94
N GLU A 390 16.81 19.31 -21.74
CA GLU A 390 18.02 20.12 -21.53
C GLU A 390 19.30 19.47 -22.09
N VAL A 391 19.31 18.13 -22.17
CA VAL A 391 20.41 17.37 -22.75
C VAL A 391 20.13 16.90 -24.18
N GLY A 392 19.00 17.33 -24.78
CA GLY A 392 18.63 17.03 -26.15
C GLY A 392 17.90 15.71 -26.35
N ILE A 393 17.43 15.05 -25.29
CA ILE A 393 16.62 13.83 -25.42
C ILE A 393 15.14 14.21 -25.47
N LYS A 394 14.46 13.87 -26.56
CA LYS A 394 13.01 14.04 -26.71
C LYS A 394 12.26 12.94 -26.00
N VAL A 395 11.24 13.32 -25.20
CA VAL A 395 10.38 12.40 -24.48
C VAL A 395 8.92 12.80 -24.69
N THR A 396 8.08 11.83 -25.04
CA THR A 396 6.65 11.99 -25.18
C THR A 396 5.92 11.28 -24.05
N LEU A 397 5.23 12.05 -23.19
CA LEU A 397 4.45 11.49 -22.07
C LEU A 397 3.17 10.82 -22.57
N LYS A 398 2.88 9.62 -22.07
CA LYS A 398 1.66 8.85 -22.36
C LYS A 398 0.90 8.54 -21.06
N PRO A 399 0.04 9.46 -20.57
CA PRO A 399 -0.79 9.22 -19.40
C PRO A 399 -1.96 8.27 -19.74
N LEU A 400 -2.16 7.23 -18.94
CA LEU A 400 -3.15 6.17 -19.15
C LEU A 400 -4.02 5.94 -17.91
N SER A 401 -5.17 5.26 -18.07
CA SER A 401 -5.84 4.60 -16.95
C SER A 401 -4.97 3.47 -16.40
N TYR A 402 -5.22 3.04 -15.16
CA TYR A 402 -4.42 1.97 -14.56
C TYR A 402 -4.55 0.64 -15.34
N GLU A 403 -5.75 0.32 -15.85
CA GLU A 403 -5.98 -0.89 -16.66
C GLU A 403 -5.17 -0.84 -17.97
N SER A 404 -5.29 0.25 -18.74
CA SER A 404 -4.53 0.41 -19.99
C SER A 404 -3.01 0.46 -19.77
N PHE A 405 -2.57 0.97 -18.61
CA PHE A 405 -1.18 0.96 -18.22
C PHE A 405 -0.66 -0.48 -18.00
N LEU A 406 -1.46 -1.34 -17.36
CA LEU A 406 -1.11 -2.76 -17.16
C LEU A 406 -0.99 -3.48 -18.52
N ASP A 407 -1.89 -3.24 -19.47
CA ASP A 407 -1.82 -3.82 -20.81
C ASP A 407 -0.53 -3.40 -21.55
N VAL A 408 -0.14 -2.12 -21.42
CA VAL A 408 1.12 -1.62 -21.99
C VAL A 408 2.34 -2.22 -21.31
N HIS A 409 2.31 -2.41 -19.99
CA HIS A 409 3.36 -3.09 -19.26
C HIS A 409 3.51 -4.56 -19.74
N GLU A 410 2.41 -5.31 -19.81
CA GLU A 410 2.43 -6.70 -20.28
C GLU A 410 2.91 -6.84 -21.73
N SER A 411 2.48 -5.95 -22.62
CA SER A 411 2.90 -5.98 -24.04
C SER A 411 4.36 -5.57 -24.25
N GLY A 412 4.98 -4.85 -23.30
CA GLY A 412 6.30 -4.24 -23.46
C GLY A 412 6.34 -3.09 -24.46
N ASP A 413 5.20 -2.48 -24.80
CA ASP A 413 5.15 -1.37 -25.79
C ASP A 413 5.41 0.00 -25.15
N PHE A 414 6.56 0.15 -24.56
CA PHE A 414 7.07 1.40 -23.97
C PHE A 414 8.58 1.52 -24.15
N ASP A 415 9.12 2.73 -24.06
CA ASP A 415 10.55 2.96 -23.85
C ASP A 415 10.86 3.19 -22.37
N LEU A 416 10.10 4.10 -21.73
CA LEU A 416 10.11 4.35 -20.29
C LEU A 416 8.72 4.07 -19.73
N LEU A 417 8.64 3.42 -18.56
CA LEU A 417 7.38 3.15 -17.86
C LEU A 417 7.56 3.37 -16.36
N ILE A 418 6.85 4.37 -15.81
CA ILE A 418 6.96 4.71 -14.39
C ILE A 418 6.02 3.85 -13.55
N TRP A 419 6.57 3.28 -12.48
CA TRP A 419 5.86 2.42 -11.54
C TRP A 419 6.02 2.93 -10.11
N ASN A 420 5.09 2.55 -9.26
CA ASN A 420 5.14 2.80 -7.82
C ASN A 420 4.78 1.52 -7.07
N SER A 421 5.70 0.96 -6.31
CA SER A 421 5.54 -0.32 -5.62
C SER A 421 6.12 -0.32 -4.22
N LEU A 422 5.57 -1.16 -3.35
CA LEU A 422 6.20 -1.48 -2.06
C LEU A 422 7.37 -2.44 -2.31
N ALA A 423 8.57 -1.99 -1.96
CA ALA A 423 9.81 -2.75 -2.23
C ALA A 423 10.03 -3.94 -1.28
N ALA A 424 9.29 -4.01 -0.18
CA ALA A 424 9.42 -5.07 0.81
C ALA A 424 8.10 -5.26 1.58
N ASN A 425 7.02 -5.58 0.88
CA ASN A 425 5.70 -5.78 1.49
C ASN A 425 5.66 -6.96 2.49
N THR A 426 6.58 -7.89 2.37
CA THR A 426 6.82 -8.98 3.32
C THR A 426 7.93 -8.69 4.33
N GLY A 427 8.36 -7.43 4.49
CA GLY A 427 9.53 -7.08 5.31
C GLY A 427 10.88 -7.53 4.71
N ASP A 428 10.86 -8.20 3.56
CA ASP A 428 12.04 -8.66 2.81
C ASP A 428 11.87 -8.30 1.31
N PRO A 429 12.91 -7.78 0.64
CA PRO A 429 12.81 -7.32 -0.74
C PRO A 429 12.94 -8.43 -1.79
N GLU A 430 13.16 -9.69 -1.41
CA GLU A 430 13.39 -10.81 -2.33
C GLU A 430 12.34 -10.87 -3.45
N LYS A 431 11.05 -10.93 -3.06
CA LYS A 431 9.94 -10.99 -4.03
C LYS A 431 9.94 -9.80 -4.99
N TYR A 432 10.12 -8.60 -4.47
CA TYR A 432 10.17 -7.38 -5.26
C TYR A 432 11.34 -7.36 -6.24
N LEU A 433 12.53 -7.79 -5.79
CA LEU A 433 13.72 -7.90 -6.64
C LEU A 433 13.54 -8.97 -7.70
N TYR A 434 12.99 -10.12 -7.33
CA TYR A 434 12.70 -11.22 -8.24
C TYR A 434 11.69 -10.83 -9.33
N GLU A 435 10.56 -10.25 -8.96
CA GLU A 435 9.52 -9.86 -9.91
C GLU A 435 10.01 -8.86 -10.96
N ASN A 436 10.90 -7.94 -10.57
CA ASN A 436 11.31 -6.82 -11.42
C ASN A 436 12.64 -7.05 -12.16
N TRP A 437 13.57 -7.85 -11.62
CA TRP A 437 14.92 -7.98 -12.19
C TRP A 437 15.40 -9.43 -12.38
N TYR A 438 14.62 -10.45 -12.07
CA TYR A 438 14.94 -11.80 -12.50
C TYR A 438 14.65 -11.95 -13.99
N SER A 439 15.64 -12.38 -14.80
CA SER A 439 15.50 -12.38 -16.27
C SER A 439 14.36 -13.26 -16.78
N LYS A 440 14.03 -14.33 -16.03
CA LYS A 440 12.97 -15.30 -16.37
C LYS A 440 11.65 -15.01 -15.63
N SER A 441 11.56 -13.90 -14.90
CA SER A 441 10.30 -13.50 -14.26
C SER A 441 9.23 -13.22 -15.32
N LYS A 442 8.02 -13.72 -15.08
CA LYS A 442 6.87 -13.47 -15.97
C LYS A 442 6.46 -11.98 -16.02
N THR A 443 6.93 -11.19 -15.07
CA THR A 443 6.67 -9.76 -14.97
C THR A 443 7.82 -8.90 -15.50
N ASN A 444 8.95 -9.50 -15.88
CA ASN A 444 10.05 -8.79 -16.52
C ASN A 444 9.80 -8.59 -18.02
N HIS A 445 9.14 -7.49 -18.38
CA HIS A 445 8.91 -7.10 -19.78
C HIS A 445 9.92 -6.06 -20.28
N THR A 446 10.98 -5.80 -19.50
CA THR A 446 11.97 -4.73 -19.75
C THR A 446 13.16 -5.18 -20.59
N GLY A 447 13.37 -6.49 -20.76
CA GLY A 447 14.56 -7.05 -21.38
C GLY A 447 15.81 -7.02 -20.49
N PHE A 448 15.66 -6.64 -19.20
CA PHE A 448 16.76 -6.76 -18.24
C PHE A 448 17.19 -8.24 -18.15
N ASN A 449 18.50 -8.49 -18.33
CA ASN A 449 19.06 -9.83 -18.30
C ASN A 449 20.50 -9.77 -17.80
N ASP A 450 20.70 -10.07 -16.53
CA ASP A 450 22.02 -10.22 -15.90
C ASP A 450 22.10 -11.58 -15.23
N PRO A 451 22.89 -12.54 -15.78
CA PRO A 451 23.02 -13.88 -15.22
C PRO A 451 23.54 -13.91 -13.78
N LYS A 452 24.31 -12.89 -13.35
CA LYS A 452 24.80 -12.82 -11.99
C LYS A 452 23.70 -12.39 -11.01
N VAL A 453 22.83 -11.47 -11.43
CA VAL A 453 21.62 -11.10 -10.66
C VAL A 453 20.70 -12.31 -10.52
N ASP A 454 20.48 -13.08 -11.59
CA ASP A 454 19.70 -14.32 -11.54
C ASP A 454 20.27 -15.33 -10.52
N GLU A 455 21.59 -15.60 -10.58
CA GLU A 455 22.28 -16.50 -9.64
C GLU A 455 22.12 -16.07 -8.18
N LEU A 456 22.27 -14.76 -7.94
CA LEU A 456 22.16 -14.20 -6.60
C LEU A 456 20.71 -14.24 -6.08
N LEU A 457 19.72 -14.00 -6.92
CA LEU A 457 18.30 -14.12 -6.56
C LEU A 457 17.92 -15.58 -6.27
N ASP A 458 18.41 -16.53 -7.06
CA ASP A 458 18.23 -17.98 -6.80
C ASP A 458 18.89 -18.41 -5.47
N THR A 459 20.00 -17.77 -5.10
CA THR A 459 20.68 -18.00 -3.82
C THR A 459 19.91 -17.36 -2.67
N LEU A 460 19.46 -16.11 -2.84
CA LEU A 460 18.70 -15.35 -1.83
C LEU A 460 17.42 -16.08 -1.42
N SER A 461 16.71 -16.68 -2.39
CA SER A 461 15.46 -17.41 -2.13
C SER A 461 15.62 -18.59 -1.18
N LYS A 462 16.85 -19.14 -1.06
CA LYS A 462 17.20 -20.32 -0.25
C LYS A 462 18.05 -20.00 0.97
N GLU A 463 18.44 -18.74 1.16
CA GLU A 463 19.28 -18.34 2.29
C GLU A 463 18.41 -17.96 3.49
N PHE A 464 18.64 -18.58 4.64
CA PHE A 464 17.89 -18.39 5.87
C PHE A 464 18.60 -17.46 6.88
N ASP A 465 19.90 -17.25 6.71
CA ASP A 465 20.69 -16.38 7.59
C ASP A 465 20.43 -14.91 7.22
N PRO A 466 19.92 -14.07 8.14
CA PRO A 466 19.56 -12.69 7.84
C PRO A 466 20.74 -11.83 7.37
N ASP A 467 21.94 -12.05 7.93
CA ASP A 467 23.14 -11.27 7.56
C ASP A 467 23.61 -11.61 6.16
N LYS A 468 23.51 -12.89 5.77
CA LYS A 468 23.82 -13.31 4.41
C LYS A 468 22.76 -12.81 3.42
N ARG A 469 21.48 -12.87 3.78
CA ARG A 469 20.39 -12.27 2.96
C ARG A 469 20.65 -10.80 2.70
N ARG A 470 21.00 -10.06 3.75
CA ARG A 470 21.35 -8.64 3.63
C ARG A 470 22.51 -8.41 2.65
N LYS A 471 23.59 -9.18 2.77
CA LYS A 471 24.75 -9.08 1.87
C LYS A 471 24.40 -9.38 0.42
N LEU A 472 23.65 -10.46 0.17
CA LEU A 472 23.15 -10.81 -1.16
C LEU A 472 22.28 -9.69 -1.74
N THR A 473 21.41 -9.13 -0.94
CA THR A 473 20.53 -8.02 -1.35
C THR A 473 21.32 -6.77 -1.74
N ILE A 474 22.38 -6.45 -1.02
CA ILE A 474 23.28 -5.32 -1.36
C ILE A 474 23.95 -5.58 -2.71
N GLU A 475 24.51 -6.77 -2.93
CA GLU A 475 25.17 -7.14 -4.18
C GLU A 475 24.19 -7.08 -5.36
N ILE A 476 23.00 -7.64 -5.22
CA ILE A 476 21.93 -7.58 -6.24
C ILE A 476 21.59 -6.13 -6.59
N GLN A 477 21.35 -5.28 -5.59
CA GLN A 477 21.01 -3.87 -5.81
C GLN A 477 22.14 -3.14 -6.54
N GLN A 478 23.39 -3.37 -6.15
CA GLN A 478 24.52 -2.72 -6.79
C GLN A 478 24.66 -3.12 -8.27
N LEU A 479 24.45 -4.38 -8.61
CA LEU A 479 24.45 -4.85 -10.01
C LEU A 479 23.34 -4.22 -10.84
N ILE A 480 22.13 -4.12 -10.31
CA ILE A 480 20.99 -3.45 -10.96
C ILE A 480 21.32 -1.98 -11.23
N MET A 481 21.91 -1.29 -10.24
CA MET A 481 22.32 0.11 -10.38
C MET A 481 23.44 0.27 -11.43
N ASN A 482 24.41 -0.64 -11.43
CA ASN A 482 25.55 -0.63 -12.37
C ASN A 482 25.11 -0.90 -13.81
N ASP A 483 24.04 -1.69 -14.03
CA ASP A 483 23.47 -1.88 -15.35
C ASP A 483 22.76 -0.63 -15.88
N ALA A 484 22.39 0.30 -15.00
CA ALA A 484 21.62 1.50 -15.35
C ALA A 484 20.25 1.17 -15.99
N SER A 485 19.61 0.07 -15.60
CA SER A 485 18.35 -0.42 -16.19
C SER A 485 17.11 0.32 -15.71
N THR A 486 17.20 1.04 -14.61
CA THR A 486 16.03 1.59 -13.90
C THR A 486 16.34 2.98 -13.34
N ILE A 487 15.38 3.89 -13.48
CA ILE A 487 15.39 5.19 -12.85
C ILE A 487 14.71 5.05 -11.49
N PHE A 488 15.42 5.19 -10.39
CA PHE A 488 14.83 5.30 -9.05
C PHE A 488 14.58 6.77 -8.74
N PHE A 489 13.33 7.21 -8.80
CA PHE A 489 12.96 8.62 -8.62
C PHE A 489 12.97 9.04 -7.15
N GLY A 490 12.28 8.28 -6.32
CA GLY A 490 12.13 8.63 -4.91
C GLY A 490 11.47 7.54 -4.07
N TYR A 491 11.56 7.73 -2.76
CA TYR A 491 10.91 6.92 -1.74
C TYR A 491 9.86 7.77 -1.04
N GLU A 492 8.61 7.35 -1.12
CA GLU A 492 7.47 8.15 -0.70
C GLU A 492 7.38 8.26 0.83
N THR A 493 6.96 9.41 1.31
CA THR A 493 6.51 9.62 2.69
C THR A 493 5.00 9.55 2.73
N THR A 494 4.45 8.70 3.58
CA THR A 494 3.00 8.62 3.81
C THR A 494 2.62 9.57 4.94
N PHE A 495 1.54 10.34 4.77
CA PHE A 495 1.02 11.26 5.76
C PHE A 495 -0.33 10.79 6.27
N LEU A 496 -0.51 10.89 7.57
CA LEU A 496 -1.77 10.65 8.27
C LEU A 496 -2.21 11.93 8.97
N TYR A 497 -3.38 12.42 8.60
CA TYR A 497 -3.98 13.61 9.20
C TYR A 497 -5.15 13.19 10.09
N SER A 498 -5.17 13.65 11.33
CA SER A 498 -6.22 13.28 12.29
C SER A 498 -6.59 14.39 13.25
N ASP A 499 -7.82 14.38 13.75
CA ASP A 499 -8.21 15.20 14.92
C ASP A 499 -7.36 14.76 16.13
N LYS A 500 -6.79 15.71 16.85
CA LYS A 500 -5.97 15.47 18.06
C LYS A 500 -6.72 14.79 19.20
N LYS A 501 -8.06 14.75 19.15
CA LYS A 501 -8.87 13.96 20.09
C LYS A 501 -8.70 12.45 19.89
N ILE A 502 -8.32 12.01 18.68
CA ILE A 502 -8.07 10.60 18.39
C ILE A 502 -6.68 10.26 18.89
N LYS A 503 -6.59 9.23 19.73
CA LYS A 503 -5.36 8.75 20.37
C LYS A 503 -5.06 7.32 19.93
N GLY A 504 -3.81 6.88 20.13
CA GLY A 504 -3.39 5.51 19.82
C GLY A 504 -3.20 5.22 18.33
N LEU A 505 -3.34 6.23 17.44
CA LEU A 505 -3.02 6.06 16.03
C LEU A 505 -1.53 5.83 15.85
N LYS A 506 -1.19 4.81 15.08
CA LYS A 506 0.16 4.45 14.70
C LYS A 506 0.25 4.22 13.20
N MET A 507 1.41 4.51 12.63
CA MET A 507 1.70 4.23 11.23
C MET A 507 2.68 3.05 11.15
N PHE A 508 2.45 2.17 10.19
CA PHE A 508 3.25 0.97 9.98
C PHE A 508 3.88 0.99 8.59
N PRO A 509 5.16 0.62 8.43
CA PRO A 509 5.84 0.67 7.14
C PRO A 509 5.16 -0.14 6.03
N MET A 510 4.52 -1.26 6.39
CA MET A 510 3.79 -2.12 5.47
C MET A 510 2.39 -1.60 5.11
N ASP A 511 1.89 -0.57 5.82
CA ASP A 511 0.56 0.02 5.59
C ASP A 511 -0.61 -1.00 5.70
N TYR A 512 -0.44 -2.01 6.56
CA TYR A 512 -1.44 -3.07 6.76
C TYR A 512 -2.44 -2.78 7.89
N TYR A 513 -2.09 -1.90 8.83
CA TYR A 513 -2.87 -1.70 10.05
C TYR A 513 -3.19 -0.21 10.23
N TRP A 514 -4.46 0.16 10.14
CA TRP A 514 -4.91 1.53 10.36
C TRP A 514 -5.63 1.69 11.69
N ILE A 515 -6.63 0.83 11.93
CA ILE A 515 -7.40 0.86 13.15
C ILE A 515 -7.07 -0.38 13.98
N THR A 516 -6.38 -0.14 15.09
CA THR A 516 -5.99 -1.15 16.07
C THR A 516 -6.85 -1.01 17.34
N PRO A 517 -6.85 -1.98 18.26
CA PRO A 517 -7.66 -1.88 19.48
C PRO A 517 -7.29 -0.70 20.39
N GLU A 518 -6.06 -0.14 20.24
CA GLU A 518 -5.56 1.00 21.02
C GLU A 518 -6.06 2.35 20.51
N VAL A 519 -6.66 2.40 19.32
CA VAL A 519 -7.23 3.65 18.79
C VAL A 519 -8.49 4.00 19.57
N GLY A 520 -8.51 5.22 20.11
CA GLY A 520 -9.61 5.70 20.95
C GLY A 520 -9.75 7.22 20.91
N LEU A 521 -10.68 7.73 21.69
CA LEU A 521 -10.90 9.16 21.89
C LEU A 521 -10.26 9.61 23.21
N ALA A 522 -9.68 10.83 23.23
CA ALA A 522 -9.28 11.50 24.47
C ALA A 522 -10.53 11.71 25.36
N GLU A 523 -10.36 11.54 26.67
CA GLU A 523 -11.40 11.80 27.67
C GLU A 523 -11.74 13.29 27.77
#